data_0ac040e4e62bce7443918c4efcbf6974
#
_entry.id   0ac040e4e62bce7443918c4efcbf6974
#
_cell.length_a   1.000
_cell.length_b   1.000
_cell.length_c   1.000
_cell.angle_alpha   90.00
_cell.angle_beta   90.00
_cell.angle_gamma   90.00
#
_symmetry.space_group_name_H-M   'P 1'
#
loop_
_entity.id
_entity.type
_entity.pdbx_description
1 polymer ?
#
loop_
_entity_poly.entity_id
_entity_poly.type
_entity_poly.pdbx_seq_one_letter_code
_entity_poly.pdbx_strand_id
1 'polypeptide(L)'
;MILPPVSHDVKVISIGMFVPGNEPVVWRGPMLHRALQQFLADVFWGDLDVLLLDLPPGTGDIAISVAQLLPTAELLIVTTPQLAAAEVAERAGTIAQQTHQRIAGVIENMSYL
;
A
#
# COMPACT_ATOMS: atom_id res chain seq x y z
N MET A 1 0.59 12.24 -18.78
CA MET A 1 0.37 10.78 -18.64
C MET A 1 1.70 10.10 -18.43
N ILE A 2 1.77 9.22 -17.45
CA ILE A 2 2.98 8.47 -17.12
C ILE A 2 2.79 7.03 -17.60
N LEU A 3 3.75 6.54 -18.38
CA LEU A 3 3.76 5.14 -18.80
C LEU A 3 4.55 4.32 -17.76
N PRO A 4 3.94 3.34 -17.09
CA PRO A 4 4.64 2.58 -16.09
C PRO A 4 5.62 1.60 -16.72
N PRO A 5 6.81 1.39 -16.12
CA PRO A 5 7.68 0.30 -16.50
C PRO A 5 6.99 -1.05 -16.36
N VAL A 6 7.33 -1.98 -17.24
CA VAL A 6 6.75 -3.34 -17.23
C VAL A 6 7.86 -4.34 -17.00
N SER A 7 7.67 -5.23 -16.04
CA SER A 7 8.57 -6.34 -15.76
C SER A 7 7.74 -7.59 -15.50
N HIS A 8 8.04 -8.68 -16.18
CA HIS A 8 7.32 -9.96 -16.06
C HIS A 8 5.79 -9.80 -16.24
N ASP A 9 5.41 -8.98 -17.22
CA ASP A 9 4.00 -8.61 -17.51
C ASP A 9 3.29 -7.88 -16.36
N VAL A 10 4.05 -7.31 -15.43
CA VAL A 10 3.52 -6.51 -14.33
C VAL A 10 3.94 -5.05 -14.53
N LYS A 11 2.97 -4.15 -14.50
CA LYS A 11 3.21 -2.71 -14.52
C LYS A 11 3.55 -2.25 -13.12
N VAL A 12 4.66 -1.51 -12.96
CA VAL A 12 5.19 -1.14 -11.65
C VAL A 12 5.38 0.38 -11.58
N ILE A 13 4.91 0.97 -10.50
CA ILE A 13 5.21 2.37 -10.15
C ILE A 13 5.68 2.40 -8.69
N SER A 14 6.74 3.14 -8.44
CA SER A 14 7.29 3.33 -7.11
C SER A 14 7.63 4.79 -6.88
N ILE A 15 7.43 5.26 -5.65
CA ILE A 15 7.83 6.60 -5.22
C ILE A 15 9.32 6.83 -5.48
N GLY A 16 10.15 5.80 -5.31
CA GLY A 16 11.58 5.88 -5.57
C GLY A 16 11.95 6.27 -6.99
N MET A 17 11.08 6.05 -7.95
CA MET A 17 11.31 6.44 -9.35
C MET A 17 11.25 7.95 -9.56
N PHE A 18 10.67 8.69 -8.62
CA PHE A 18 10.47 10.13 -8.72
C PHE A 18 11.41 10.92 -7.80
N VAL A 19 12.29 10.23 -7.07
CA VAL A 19 13.24 10.86 -6.16
C VAL A 19 14.62 10.85 -6.81
N PRO A 20 15.25 12.02 -7.02
CA PRO A 20 16.58 12.09 -7.62
C PRO A 20 17.66 11.59 -6.65
N GLY A 21 18.50 10.66 -7.13
CA GLY A 21 19.68 10.20 -6.41
C GLY A 21 19.36 9.40 -5.15
N ASN A 22 20.29 9.48 -4.17
CA ASN A 22 20.17 8.78 -2.89
C ASN A 22 19.73 9.70 -1.75
N GLU A 23 19.03 10.78 -2.07
CA GLU A 23 18.57 11.70 -1.05
C GLU A 23 17.43 11.09 -0.24
N PRO A 24 17.54 11.10 1.10
CA PRO A 24 16.44 10.64 1.94
C PRO A 24 15.26 11.62 1.81
N VAL A 25 14.10 11.08 1.50
CA VAL A 25 12.87 11.88 1.44
C VAL A 25 11.96 11.46 2.58
N VAL A 26 11.56 12.44 3.36
CA VAL A 26 10.56 12.23 4.41
C VAL A 26 9.18 12.51 3.80
N TRP A 27 8.39 11.47 3.68
CA TRP A 27 7.03 11.57 3.16
C TRP A 27 6.05 11.69 4.32
N ARG A 28 5.35 12.80 4.39
CA ARG A 28 4.29 13.03 5.36
C ARG A 28 2.94 12.68 4.74
N GLY A 29 1.93 12.46 5.59
CA GLY A 29 0.61 12.03 5.16
C GLY A 29 0.02 12.79 3.97
N PRO A 30 -0.01 14.15 3.96
CA PRO A 30 -0.55 14.88 2.81
C PRO A 30 0.23 14.67 1.52
N MET A 31 1.55 14.50 1.60
CA MET A 31 2.40 14.23 0.43
C MET A 31 2.12 12.83 -0.12
N LEU A 32 1.99 11.83 0.75
CA LEU A 32 1.65 10.48 0.37
C LEU A 32 0.27 10.40 -0.29
N HIS A 33 -0.70 11.13 0.26
CA HIS A 33 -2.04 11.18 -0.31
C HIS A 33 -2.02 11.74 -1.75
N ARG A 34 -1.29 12.85 -1.95
CA ARG A 34 -1.15 13.45 -3.28
C ARG A 34 -0.41 12.55 -4.26
N ALA A 35 0.64 11.88 -3.80
CA ALA A 35 1.38 10.93 -4.63
C ALA A 35 0.48 9.77 -5.06
N LEU A 36 -0.33 9.24 -4.15
CA LEU A 36 -1.27 8.18 -4.46
C LEU A 36 -2.31 8.64 -5.47
N GLN A 37 -2.87 9.86 -5.30
CA GLN A 37 -3.79 10.43 -6.29
C GLN A 37 -3.17 10.51 -7.68
N GLN A 38 -1.92 10.97 -7.77
CA GLN A 38 -1.18 11.04 -9.03
C GLN A 38 -0.97 9.66 -9.64
N PHE A 39 -0.60 8.67 -8.82
CA PHE A 39 -0.38 7.31 -9.30
C PHE A 39 -1.65 6.69 -9.86
N LEU A 40 -2.79 7.01 -9.29
CA LEU A 40 -4.06 6.50 -9.77
C LEU A 40 -4.59 7.27 -11.00
N ALA A 41 -4.36 8.58 -11.06
CA ALA A 41 -4.92 9.44 -12.10
C ALA A 41 -4.01 9.61 -13.32
N ASP A 42 -2.69 9.75 -13.10
CA ASP A 42 -1.75 10.15 -14.15
C ASP A 42 -0.97 9.00 -14.76
N VAL A 43 -0.94 7.84 -14.13
CA VAL A 43 -0.30 6.64 -14.68
C VAL A 43 -1.26 5.92 -15.60
N PHE A 44 -0.78 5.57 -16.77
CA PHE A 44 -1.57 4.77 -17.71
C PHE A 44 -1.47 3.29 -17.36
N TRP A 45 -2.42 2.82 -16.56
CA TRP A 45 -2.46 1.42 -16.14
C TRP A 45 -3.04 0.49 -17.21
N GLY A 46 -3.91 1.01 -18.08
CA GLY A 46 -4.64 0.19 -19.04
C GLY A 46 -5.63 -0.74 -18.34
N ASP A 47 -5.87 -1.88 -18.97
CA ASP A 47 -6.73 -2.90 -18.38
C ASP A 47 -5.93 -3.73 -17.38
N LEU A 48 -6.35 -3.69 -16.12
CA LEU A 48 -5.72 -4.45 -15.03
C LEU A 48 -6.68 -5.49 -14.50
N ASP A 49 -6.15 -6.69 -14.26
CA ASP A 49 -6.90 -7.73 -13.54
C ASP A 49 -6.84 -7.46 -12.03
N VAL A 50 -5.69 -7.04 -11.54
CA VAL A 50 -5.44 -6.80 -10.11
C VAL A 50 -4.54 -5.57 -9.96
N LEU A 51 -4.85 -4.72 -9.00
CA LEU A 51 -3.99 -3.61 -8.57
C LEU A 51 -3.54 -3.86 -7.13
N LEU A 52 -2.23 -3.95 -6.94
CA LEU A 52 -1.63 -4.11 -5.61
C LEU A 52 -0.99 -2.80 -5.17
N LEU A 53 -1.27 -2.39 -3.94
CA LEU A 53 -0.65 -1.23 -3.33
C LEU A 53 0.17 -1.69 -2.11
N ASP A 54 1.49 -1.52 -2.22
CA ASP A 54 2.42 -1.79 -1.12
C ASP A 54 2.58 -0.50 -0.33
N LEU A 55 1.97 -0.47 0.85
CA LEU A 55 1.89 0.75 1.66
C LEU A 55 3.17 0.93 2.49
N PRO A 56 3.59 2.18 2.73
CA PRO A 56 4.74 2.44 3.58
C PRO A 56 4.47 2.01 5.03
N PRO A 57 5.52 1.70 5.79
CA PRO A 57 5.37 1.37 7.20
C PRO A 57 4.87 2.57 8.02
N GLY A 58 4.26 2.29 9.15
CA GLY A 58 3.85 3.31 10.10
C GLY A 58 2.37 3.30 10.42
N THR A 59 1.82 4.48 10.68
CA THR A 59 0.42 4.65 11.07
C THR A 59 -0.54 4.36 9.92
N GLY A 60 -1.81 4.19 10.24
CA GLY A 60 -2.83 3.90 9.24
C GLY A 60 -3.23 5.06 8.32
N ASP A 61 -2.52 6.19 8.33
CA ASP A 61 -2.90 7.37 7.56
C ASP A 61 -2.97 7.10 6.05
N ILE A 62 -1.96 6.40 5.51
CA ILE A 62 -1.98 6.07 4.09
C ILE A 62 -3.07 5.04 3.77
N ALA A 63 -3.35 4.12 4.67
CA ALA A 63 -4.46 3.18 4.49
C ALA A 63 -5.80 3.90 4.44
N ILE A 64 -5.99 4.95 5.25
CA ILE A 64 -7.16 5.80 5.20
C ILE A 64 -7.26 6.52 3.85
N SER A 65 -6.14 7.04 3.34
CA SER A 65 -6.08 7.66 2.01
C SER A 65 -6.49 6.69 0.90
N VAL A 66 -5.99 5.45 0.96
CA VAL A 66 -6.38 4.40 0.01
C VAL A 66 -7.89 4.14 0.08
N ALA A 67 -8.44 4.05 1.29
CA ALA A 67 -9.87 3.82 1.48
C ALA A 67 -10.73 4.96 0.90
N GLN A 68 -10.25 6.21 1.00
CA GLN A 68 -10.94 7.36 0.43
C GLN A 68 -10.93 7.35 -1.10
N LEU A 69 -9.80 6.96 -1.69
CA LEU A 69 -9.61 6.96 -3.13
C LEU A 69 -10.12 5.67 -3.81
N LEU A 70 -10.03 4.55 -3.09
CA LEU A 70 -10.44 3.24 -3.57
C LEU A 70 -11.30 2.54 -2.50
N PRO A 71 -12.57 2.94 -2.35
CA PRO A 71 -13.40 2.46 -1.24
C PRO A 71 -13.65 0.94 -1.24
N THR A 72 -13.58 0.31 -2.40
CA THR A 72 -13.83 -1.13 -2.53
C THR A 72 -12.56 -1.98 -2.41
N ALA A 73 -11.40 -1.35 -2.25
CA ALA A 73 -10.15 -2.08 -2.05
C ALA A 73 -10.19 -2.87 -0.74
N GLU A 74 -9.59 -4.05 -0.76
CA GLU A 74 -9.47 -4.90 0.42
C GLU A 74 -8.05 -4.80 0.97
N LEU A 75 -7.92 -5.10 2.26
CA LEU A 75 -6.63 -5.05 2.96
C LEU A 75 -6.07 -6.45 3.14
N LEU A 76 -4.78 -6.59 2.87
CA LEU A 76 -3.99 -7.74 3.29
C LEU A 76 -3.05 -7.30 4.39
N ILE A 77 -3.08 -7.98 5.52
CA ILE A 77 -2.18 -7.71 6.64
C ILE A 77 -0.97 -8.63 6.52
N VAL A 78 0.21 -8.05 6.43
CA VAL A 78 1.47 -8.82 6.36
C VAL A 78 2.18 -8.70 7.69
N THR A 79 2.56 -9.82 8.26
CA THR A 79 3.23 -9.90 9.56
C THR A 79 4.37 -10.91 9.52
N THR A 80 5.09 -10.99 10.63
CA THR A 80 6.17 -11.95 10.85
C THR A 80 5.88 -12.77 12.10
N PRO A 81 6.59 -13.91 12.33
CA PRO A 81 6.36 -14.76 13.50
C PRO A 81 6.65 -14.10 14.86
N GLN A 82 7.38 -12.98 14.87
CA GLN A 82 7.75 -12.30 16.10
C GLN A 82 6.56 -11.63 16.81
N LEU A 83 5.48 -11.34 16.10
CA LEU A 83 4.30 -10.75 16.72
C LEU A 83 3.32 -11.82 17.15
N ALA A 84 2.79 -11.67 18.38
CA ALA A 84 1.74 -12.55 18.86
C ALA A 84 0.47 -12.41 18.01
N ALA A 85 -0.24 -13.51 17.82
CA ALA A 85 -1.46 -13.53 17.01
C ALA A 85 -2.50 -12.51 17.51
N ALA A 86 -2.60 -12.34 18.83
CA ALA A 86 -3.52 -11.37 19.41
C ALA A 86 -3.17 -9.93 19.02
N GLU A 87 -1.89 -9.57 18.97
CA GLU A 87 -1.45 -8.24 18.55
C GLU A 87 -1.75 -7.98 17.07
N VAL A 88 -1.53 -8.99 16.23
CA VAL A 88 -1.83 -8.89 14.80
C VAL A 88 -3.33 -8.68 14.60
N ALA A 89 -4.16 -9.44 15.29
CA ALA A 89 -5.61 -9.32 15.21
C ALA A 89 -6.09 -7.94 15.68
N GLU A 90 -5.52 -7.43 16.75
CA GLU A 90 -5.87 -6.11 17.27
C GLU A 90 -5.53 -4.98 16.30
N ARG A 91 -4.33 -5.02 15.70
CA ARG A 91 -3.92 -4.03 14.70
C ARG A 91 -4.78 -4.10 13.44
N ALA A 92 -5.08 -5.31 12.98
CA ALA A 92 -5.96 -5.52 11.84
C ALA A 92 -7.37 -4.98 12.11
N GLY A 93 -7.91 -5.26 13.28
CA GLY A 93 -9.22 -4.74 13.68
C GLY A 93 -9.26 -3.22 13.73
N THR A 94 -8.22 -2.59 14.27
CA THR A 94 -8.12 -1.12 14.33
C THR A 94 -8.11 -0.51 12.93
N ILE A 95 -7.30 -1.05 12.04
CA ILE A 95 -7.24 -0.54 10.65
C ILE A 95 -8.58 -0.73 9.95
N ALA A 96 -9.21 -1.88 10.11
CA ALA A 96 -10.52 -2.14 9.51
C ALA A 96 -11.58 -1.16 9.99
N GLN A 97 -11.58 -0.81 11.28
CA GLN A 97 -12.50 0.20 11.83
C GLN A 97 -12.24 1.59 11.26
N GLN A 98 -10.97 1.98 11.13
CA GLN A 98 -10.59 3.30 10.63
C GLN A 98 -10.90 3.47 9.14
N THR A 99 -10.72 2.42 8.36
CA THR A 99 -10.87 2.49 6.90
C THR A 99 -12.21 2.03 6.39
N HIS A 100 -12.99 1.33 7.21
CA HIS A 100 -14.23 0.65 6.82
C HIS A 100 -14.03 -0.32 5.65
N GLN A 101 -12.83 -0.88 5.53
CA GLN A 101 -12.49 -1.82 4.49
C GLN A 101 -12.46 -3.25 5.03
N ARG A 102 -12.77 -4.19 4.15
CA ARG A 102 -12.67 -5.61 4.46
C ARG A 102 -11.21 -6.04 4.51
N ILE A 103 -10.87 -6.87 5.50
CA ILE A 103 -9.60 -7.56 5.55
C ILE A 103 -9.75 -8.87 4.78
N ALA A 104 -9.01 -9.00 3.66
CA ALA A 104 -9.04 -10.20 2.84
C ALA A 104 -8.31 -11.35 3.50
N GLY A 105 -7.28 -11.07 4.28
CA GLY A 105 -6.53 -12.09 4.99
C GLY A 105 -5.29 -11.54 5.67
N VAL A 106 -4.58 -12.45 6.33
CA VAL A 106 -3.30 -12.17 6.99
C VAL A 106 -2.24 -13.10 6.41
N ILE A 107 -1.10 -12.54 6.06
CA ILE A 107 0.04 -13.28 5.53
C ILE A 107 1.16 -13.23 6.56
N GLU A 108 1.59 -14.37 7.06
CA GLU A 108 2.79 -14.46 7.87
C GLU A 108 3.99 -14.72 6.97
N ASN A 109 4.93 -13.79 7.00
CA ASN A 109 6.15 -13.87 6.19
C ASN A 109 7.35 -14.18 7.09
N MET A 110 8.45 -14.61 6.48
CA MET A 110 9.70 -14.96 7.20
C MET A 110 9.50 -16.06 8.25
N SER A 111 8.61 -17.00 7.96
CA SER A 111 8.29 -18.11 8.88
C SER A 111 9.36 -19.18 8.90
N TYR A 112 10.24 -19.22 7.91
CA TYR A 112 11.38 -20.13 7.84
C TYR A 112 12.67 -19.34 7.91
N LEU A 113 13.40 -19.53 8.96
CA LEU A 113 14.72 -18.93 9.17
C LEU A 113 15.79 -19.99 9.23
#